data_c207895d28b405aff202681a396f51c4
#
_entry.id   c207895d28b405aff202681a396f51c4
#
_cell.length_a   1.000
_cell.length_b   1.000
_cell.length_c   1.000
_cell.angle_alpha   90.00
_cell.angle_beta   90.00
_cell.angle_gamma   90.00
#
_symmetry.space_group_name_H-M   'P 1'
#
loop_
_entity.id
_entity.type
_entity.pdbx_description
1 polymer ?
#
loop_
_entity_poly.entity_id
_entity_poly.type
_entity_poly.pdbx_seq_one_letter_code
_entity_poly.pdbx_strand_id
1 'polypeptide(L)'
;MERTFQYRWLEQGRLIILLAFLTLGCIAVRAQDDPQYRMEIGAGVGVMTYEGDFNGNVLGDMQPAGFLVGRYNFDPYKDLKLSVGFGKIKGSSAKVDTFYPDYAENPYSFNHTLVDMNLVFEYNFWPYGTGRDYRGAQRLVPYILGGLGATYVKGNEKNVFTANVPLGIGAKYKVNERLNLGLACTFHFSLSDELDGVKDPYWVKSSGIVKNSDCYSTIAVSVTYSFSAKCKTCNKEE
;
A
#
# COMPACT_ATOMS: atom_id res chain seq x y z
N MET A 1 -12.57 35.00 -23.45
CA MET A 1 -13.32 33.76 -23.17
C MET A 1 -12.53 32.70 -22.41
N GLU A 2 -11.20 32.70 -22.44
CA GLU A 2 -10.34 31.71 -21.73
C GLU A 2 -10.24 31.91 -20.20
N ARG A 3 -10.31 33.14 -19.71
CA ARG A 3 -10.17 33.41 -18.25
C ARG A 3 -11.32 32.88 -17.40
N THR A 4 -12.53 32.79 -17.94
CA THR A 4 -13.71 32.26 -17.23
C THR A 4 -13.69 30.73 -17.09
N PHE A 5 -12.96 30.05 -17.97
CA PHE A 5 -12.84 28.59 -17.93
C PHE A 5 -11.89 28.11 -16.83
N GLN A 6 -10.76 28.81 -16.64
CA GLN A 6 -9.79 28.49 -15.56
C GLN A 6 -10.35 28.70 -14.16
N TYR A 7 -11.16 29.73 -13.94
CA TYR A 7 -11.78 29.96 -12.61
C TYR A 7 -12.76 28.86 -12.22
N ARG A 8 -13.50 28.29 -13.16
CA ARG A 8 -14.43 27.19 -12.87
C ARG A 8 -13.74 25.89 -12.43
N TRP A 9 -12.57 25.57 -12.97
CA TRP A 9 -11.78 24.41 -12.56
C TRP A 9 -11.19 24.58 -11.17
N LEU A 10 -10.74 25.77 -10.83
CA LEU A 10 -10.22 26.08 -9.49
C LEU A 10 -11.32 26.05 -8.42
N GLU A 11 -12.52 26.50 -8.75
CA GLU A 11 -13.67 26.45 -7.85
C GLU A 11 -14.16 25.00 -7.64
N GLN A 12 -14.23 24.22 -8.69
CA GLN A 12 -14.61 22.79 -8.60
C GLN A 12 -13.56 21.99 -7.82
N GLY A 13 -12.27 22.24 -8.01
CA GLY A 13 -11.20 21.63 -7.25
C GLY A 13 -11.30 21.95 -5.74
N ARG A 14 -11.59 23.20 -5.40
CA ARG A 14 -11.82 23.63 -3.99
C ARG A 14 -13.04 22.95 -3.38
N LEU A 15 -14.12 22.79 -4.15
CA LEU A 15 -15.34 22.12 -3.66
C LEU A 15 -15.10 20.63 -3.39
N ILE A 16 -14.36 19.96 -4.27
CA ILE A 16 -14.00 18.53 -4.11
C ILE A 16 -13.11 18.34 -2.88
N ILE A 17 -12.12 19.22 -2.67
CA ILE A 17 -11.24 19.18 -1.50
C ILE A 17 -12.05 19.43 -0.22
N LEU A 18 -12.98 20.40 -0.22
CA LEU A 18 -13.87 20.69 0.92
C LEU A 18 -14.82 19.51 1.21
N LEU A 19 -15.38 18.88 0.18
CA LEU A 19 -16.22 17.68 0.36
C LEU A 19 -15.40 16.50 0.89
N ALA A 20 -14.18 16.31 0.41
CA ALA A 20 -13.27 15.28 0.92
C ALA A 20 -12.89 15.54 2.38
N PHE A 21 -12.64 16.80 2.79
CA PHE A 21 -12.42 17.17 4.18
C PHE A 21 -13.67 16.98 5.06
N LEU A 22 -14.85 17.30 4.55
CA LEU A 22 -16.13 17.12 5.26
C LEU A 22 -16.44 15.62 5.46
N THR A 23 -16.18 14.79 4.46
CA THR A 23 -16.38 13.33 4.58
C THR A 23 -15.36 12.68 5.52
N LEU A 24 -14.09 13.14 5.54
CA LEU A 24 -13.13 12.71 6.55
C LEU A 24 -13.53 13.14 7.98
N GLY A 25 -14.13 14.32 8.14
CA GLY A 25 -14.62 14.83 9.44
C GLY A 25 -15.80 14.04 10.01
N CYS A 26 -16.68 13.49 9.17
CA CYS A 26 -17.82 12.69 9.61
C CYS A 26 -17.46 11.27 10.09
N ILE A 27 -16.25 10.78 9.80
CA ILE A 27 -15.77 9.47 10.27
C ILE A 27 -15.36 9.51 11.75
N ALA A 28 -15.22 10.71 12.35
CA ALA A 28 -14.70 10.89 13.70
C ALA A 28 -15.72 10.72 14.84
N VAL A 29 -17.00 10.48 14.57
CA VAL A 29 -18.04 10.41 15.62
C VAL A 29 -18.65 9.01 15.67
N ARG A 30 -17.86 8.05 16.15
CA ARG A 30 -18.40 6.83 16.76
C ARG A 30 -17.79 6.68 18.14
N ALA A 31 -18.63 6.29 19.11
CA ALA A 31 -18.21 5.97 20.47
C ALA A 31 -16.96 5.08 20.42
N GLN A 32 -15.90 5.51 21.09
CA GLN A 32 -14.59 4.85 21.12
C GLN A 32 -14.74 3.45 21.73
N ASP A 33 -14.90 2.45 20.88
CA ASP A 33 -14.68 1.08 21.28
C ASP A 33 -13.16 0.86 21.34
N ASP A 34 -12.65 0.69 22.54
CA ASP A 34 -11.22 0.48 22.77
C ASP A 34 -10.76 -0.90 22.28
N PRO A 35 -9.64 -1.00 21.54
CA PRO A 35 -9.09 -2.28 21.14
C PRO A 35 -8.56 -3.04 22.35
N GLN A 36 -8.67 -4.36 22.33
CA GLN A 36 -8.11 -5.22 23.40
C GLN A 36 -6.59 -5.07 23.54
N TYR A 37 -5.89 -4.89 22.44
CA TYR A 37 -4.44 -4.70 22.34
C TYR A 37 -4.14 -3.54 21.39
N ARG A 38 -3.30 -2.62 21.84
CA ARG A 38 -3.00 -1.41 21.06
C ARG A 38 -1.91 -1.61 20.03
N MET A 39 -0.98 -2.55 20.27
CA MET A 39 0.19 -2.73 19.41
C MET A 39 0.27 -4.15 18.88
N GLU A 40 0.71 -4.26 17.64
CA GLU A 40 1.04 -5.51 16.98
C GLU A 40 2.40 -5.39 16.31
N ILE A 41 3.18 -6.47 16.38
CA ILE A 41 4.45 -6.60 15.65
C ILE A 41 4.48 -7.98 14.99
N GLY A 42 5.07 -8.06 13.82
CA GLY A 42 5.17 -9.32 13.13
C GLY A 42 5.97 -9.26 11.84
N ALA A 43 5.92 -10.36 11.13
CA ALA A 43 6.59 -10.52 9.86
C ALA A 43 5.66 -11.22 8.85
N GLY A 44 5.99 -11.09 7.59
CA GLY A 44 5.24 -11.70 6.50
C GLY A 44 6.15 -12.12 5.35
N VAL A 45 5.58 -12.94 4.50
CA VAL A 45 6.17 -13.34 3.22
C VAL A 45 5.16 -13.14 2.12
N GLY A 46 5.63 -12.95 0.93
CA GLY A 46 4.75 -12.73 -0.22
C GLY A 46 5.52 -12.58 -1.51
N VAL A 47 4.91 -11.88 -2.44
CA VAL A 47 5.48 -11.61 -3.76
C VAL A 47 5.39 -10.13 -4.08
N MET A 48 6.35 -9.66 -4.86
CA MET A 48 6.37 -8.34 -5.49
C MET A 48 6.34 -8.51 -7.01
N THR A 49 5.60 -7.64 -7.69
CA THR A 49 5.52 -7.59 -9.15
C THR A 49 5.70 -6.15 -9.60
N TYR A 50 6.58 -5.94 -10.57
CA TYR A 50 6.75 -4.66 -11.24
C TYR A 50 5.63 -4.46 -12.26
N GLU A 51 5.14 -3.24 -12.40
CA GLU A 51 4.13 -2.83 -13.37
C GLU A 51 4.56 -1.51 -14.01
N GLY A 52 4.95 -1.58 -15.26
CA GLY A 52 5.48 -0.45 -16.03
C GLY A 52 5.80 -0.88 -17.47
N ASP A 53 6.78 -0.23 -18.08
CA ASP A 53 7.08 -0.40 -19.51
C ASP A 53 7.51 -1.80 -19.91
N PHE A 54 8.08 -2.58 -18.99
CA PHE A 54 8.61 -3.92 -19.23
C PHE A 54 7.78 -5.05 -18.60
N ASN A 55 6.64 -4.74 -18.01
CA ASN A 55 5.66 -5.71 -17.54
C ASN A 55 4.25 -5.08 -17.43
N GLY A 56 3.36 -5.44 -18.32
CA GLY A 56 1.96 -5.01 -18.31
C GLY A 56 1.00 -5.97 -17.57
N ASN A 57 1.52 -7.01 -16.91
CA ASN A 57 0.69 -8.02 -16.24
C ASN A 57 0.92 -8.00 -14.72
N VAL A 58 -0.10 -7.63 -13.98
CA VAL A 58 -0.11 -7.57 -12.49
C VAL A 58 0.34 -8.86 -11.82
N LEU A 59 0.14 -10.00 -12.47
CA LEU A 59 0.54 -11.32 -11.98
C LEU A 59 1.76 -11.88 -12.72
N GLY A 60 2.40 -11.06 -13.58
CA GLY A 60 3.60 -11.45 -14.32
C GLY A 60 4.87 -11.26 -13.50
N ASP A 61 5.86 -12.10 -13.76
CA ASP A 61 7.23 -11.99 -13.20
C ASP A 61 7.32 -11.77 -11.67
N MET A 62 6.39 -12.38 -10.91
CA MET A 62 6.35 -12.31 -9.44
C MET A 62 7.67 -12.74 -8.83
N GLN A 63 8.21 -11.93 -7.92
CA GLN A 63 9.43 -12.22 -7.19
C GLN A 63 9.13 -12.36 -5.69
N PRO A 64 9.81 -13.28 -4.99
CA PRO A 64 9.61 -13.46 -3.55
C PRO A 64 10.01 -12.21 -2.77
N ALA A 65 9.25 -11.93 -1.72
CA ALA A 65 9.45 -10.79 -0.84
C ALA A 65 9.18 -11.16 0.62
N GLY A 66 9.90 -10.48 1.52
CA GLY A 66 9.72 -10.54 2.95
C GLY A 66 9.26 -9.19 3.50
N PHE A 67 8.48 -9.20 4.58
CA PHE A 67 7.90 -8.00 5.18
C PHE A 67 8.05 -8.02 6.70
N LEU A 68 8.37 -6.85 7.28
CA LEU A 68 8.23 -6.58 8.71
C LEU A 68 7.04 -5.64 8.89
N VAL A 69 6.25 -5.90 9.91
CA VAL A 69 5.00 -5.18 10.16
C VAL A 69 4.92 -4.75 11.61
N GLY A 70 4.69 -3.46 11.83
CA GLY A 70 4.27 -2.89 13.10
C GLY A 70 2.90 -2.24 12.92
N ARG A 71 1.96 -2.45 13.84
CA ARG A 71 0.63 -1.86 13.76
C ARG A 71 0.25 -1.24 15.09
N TYR A 72 -0.38 -0.08 15.03
CA TYR A 72 -1.00 0.58 16.16
C TYR A 72 -2.51 0.66 15.94
N ASN A 73 -3.27 -0.01 16.77
CA ASN A 73 -4.73 -0.06 16.74
C ASN A 73 -5.30 1.12 17.54
N PHE A 74 -5.92 2.08 16.88
CA PHE A 74 -6.60 3.20 17.54
C PHE A 74 -7.91 2.73 18.15
N ASP A 75 -8.69 2.00 17.37
CA ASP A 75 -9.96 1.40 17.72
C ASP A 75 -10.17 0.10 16.90
N PRO A 76 -11.22 -0.70 17.10
CA PRO A 76 -11.47 -1.91 16.33
C PRO A 76 -11.65 -1.69 14.81
N TYR A 77 -11.86 -0.47 14.37
CA TYR A 77 -12.08 -0.11 12.96
C TYR A 77 -10.88 0.55 12.30
N LYS A 78 -9.95 1.13 13.08
CA LYS A 78 -8.88 2.00 12.53
C LYS A 78 -7.53 1.62 13.10
N ASP A 79 -6.59 1.44 12.20
CA ASP A 79 -5.23 1.08 12.53
C ASP A 79 -4.24 1.92 11.71
N LEU A 80 -3.07 2.16 12.27
CA LEU A 80 -1.92 2.69 11.58
C LEU A 80 -0.87 1.59 11.47
N LYS A 81 -0.48 1.23 10.26
CA LYS A 81 0.52 0.20 9.99
C LYS A 81 1.77 0.80 9.40
N LEU A 82 2.90 0.49 10.01
CA LEU A 82 4.23 0.65 9.43
C LEU A 82 4.68 -0.69 8.87
N SER A 83 5.08 -0.73 7.60
CA SER A 83 5.64 -1.93 6.99
C SER A 83 6.96 -1.63 6.32
N VAL A 84 7.90 -2.57 6.40
CA VAL A 84 9.17 -2.55 5.67
C VAL A 84 9.22 -3.81 4.83
N GLY A 85 9.31 -3.65 3.52
CA GLY A 85 9.37 -4.72 2.54
C GLY A 85 10.77 -4.88 1.95
N PHE A 86 11.15 -6.11 1.68
CA PHE A 86 12.41 -6.50 1.01
C PHE A 86 12.09 -7.51 -0.07
N GLY A 87 12.43 -7.19 -1.31
CA GLY A 87 12.15 -8.09 -2.42
C GLY A 87 12.94 -7.73 -3.65
N LYS A 88 12.53 -8.33 -4.76
CA LYS A 88 13.07 -8.05 -6.08
C LYS A 88 11.94 -7.69 -7.01
N ILE A 89 12.25 -6.86 -8.00
CA ILE A 89 11.38 -6.56 -9.12
C ILE A 89 12.08 -6.96 -10.41
N LYS A 90 11.32 -7.50 -11.36
CA LYS A 90 11.84 -8.01 -12.64
C LYS A 90 10.90 -7.60 -13.76
N GLY A 91 11.50 -7.28 -14.92
CA GLY A 91 10.80 -7.01 -16.16
C GLY A 91 11.65 -7.36 -17.37
N SER A 92 10.99 -7.51 -18.54
CA SER A 92 11.67 -7.80 -19.79
C SER A 92 10.88 -7.26 -20.98
N SER A 93 11.57 -6.55 -21.89
CA SER A 93 10.97 -6.05 -23.13
C SER A 93 10.57 -7.18 -24.09
N ALA A 94 11.14 -8.38 -23.96
CA ALA A 94 10.77 -9.53 -24.79
C ALA A 94 9.34 -10.05 -24.55
N LYS A 95 8.71 -9.66 -23.45
CA LYS A 95 7.37 -10.12 -23.06
C LYS A 95 6.25 -9.08 -23.28
N VAL A 96 6.61 -7.90 -23.72
CA VAL A 96 5.69 -6.77 -23.90
C VAL A 96 5.90 -6.18 -25.29
N ASP A 97 4.84 -5.73 -25.93
CA ASP A 97 4.94 -4.96 -27.17
C ASP A 97 5.63 -3.62 -26.87
N THR A 98 6.93 -3.60 -27.07
CA THR A 98 7.74 -2.41 -26.81
C THR A 98 7.69 -1.45 -27.99
N PHE A 99 7.53 -0.17 -27.71
CA PHE A 99 7.65 0.90 -28.71
C PHE A 99 9.10 1.43 -28.82
N TYR A 100 10.05 0.85 -28.10
CA TYR A 100 11.46 1.18 -28.20
C TYR A 100 12.13 0.36 -29.33
N PRO A 101 12.49 0.96 -30.46
CA PRO A 101 13.10 0.21 -31.59
C PRO A 101 14.36 -0.56 -31.20
N ASP A 102 15.19 0.05 -30.35
CA ASP A 102 16.46 -0.54 -29.91
C ASP A 102 16.24 -1.80 -29.06
N TYR A 103 15.14 -1.87 -28.30
CA TYR A 103 14.80 -3.03 -27.48
C TYR A 103 14.03 -4.12 -28.23
N ALA A 104 13.55 -3.84 -29.44
CA ALA A 104 12.98 -4.84 -30.33
C ALA A 104 14.09 -5.73 -30.92
N GLU A 105 15.26 -5.15 -31.22
CA GLU A 105 16.43 -5.88 -31.73
C GLU A 105 17.29 -6.50 -30.62
N ASN A 106 17.43 -5.79 -29.47
CA ASN A 106 18.21 -6.21 -28.30
C ASN A 106 17.32 -6.19 -27.05
N PRO A 107 16.67 -7.31 -26.68
CA PRO A 107 15.76 -7.32 -25.54
C PRO A 107 16.41 -6.89 -24.22
N TYR A 108 15.86 -5.87 -23.61
CA TYR A 108 16.26 -5.39 -22.28
C TYR A 108 15.57 -6.21 -21.19
N SER A 109 16.32 -6.59 -20.16
CA SER A 109 15.77 -7.24 -18.98
C SER A 109 16.47 -6.74 -17.72
N PHE A 110 15.72 -6.53 -16.67
CA PHE A 110 16.27 -6.11 -15.39
C PHE A 110 15.80 -7.00 -14.23
N ASN A 111 16.60 -7.02 -13.18
CA ASN A 111 16.29 -7.69 -11.92
C ASN A 111 16.90 -6.85 -10.79
N HIS A 112 16.09 -5.96 -10.24
CA HIS A 112 16.52 -4.99 -9.24
C HIS A 112 16.06 -5.41 -7.84
N THR A 113 16.87 -5.12 -6.82
CA THR A 113 16.48 -5.28 -5.43
C THR A 113 15.71 -4.05 -4.98
N LEU A 114 14.54 -4.26 -4.38
CA LEU A 114 13.66 -3.23 -3.87
C LEU A 114 13.53 -3.34 -2.36
N VAL A 115 13.65 -2.20 -1.70
CA VAL A 115 13.34 -2.02 -0.28
C VAL A 115 12.32 -0.90 -0.16
N ASP A 116 11.24 -1.13 0.52
CA ASP A 116 10.23 -0.11 0.78
C ASP A 116 9.93 0.07 2.27
N MET A 117 9.51 1.26 2.64
CA MET A 117 8.98 1.59 3.95
C MET A 117 7.68 2.35 3.76
N ASN A 118 6.58 1.83 4.28
CA ASN A 118 5.26 2.38 4.08
C ASN A 118 4.56 2.61 5.42
N LEU A 119 4.00 3.81 5.59
CA LEU A 119 3.11 4.17 6.69
C LEU A 119 1.70 4.28 6.10
N VAL A 120 0.83 3.33 6.45
CA VAL A 120 -0.52 3.23 5.90
C VAL A 120 -1.56 3.24 7.00
N PHE A 121 -2.66 3.91 6.72
CA PHE A 121 -3.88 3.85 7.51
C PHE A 121 -4.74 2.70 6.99
N GLU A 122 -5.24 1.84 7.91
CA GLU A 122 -6.13 0.74 7.60
C GLU A 122 -7.51 1.02 8.20
N TYR A 123 -8.56 0.83 7.40
CA TYR A 123 -9.95 0.93 7.83
C TYR A 123 -10.63 -0.43 7.72
N ASN A 124 -11.01 -0.98 8.87
CA ASN A 124 -11.69 -2.26 9.00
C ASN A 124 -13.20 -2.07 8.77
N PHE A 125 -13.81 -2.88 7.90
CA PHE A 125 -15.25 -2.78 7.61
C PHE A 125 -16.14 -3.25 8.78
N TRP A 126 -15.60 -4.13 9.61
CA TRP A 126 -16.25 -4.61 10.83
C TRP A 126 -15.32 -4.46 12.04
N PRO A 127 -15.87 -4.43 13.27
CA PRO A 127 -15.03 -4.32 14.46
C PRO A 127 -14.15 -5.56 14.61
N TYR A 128 -12.84 -5.35 14.60
CA TYR A 128 -11.84 -6.42 14.69
C TYR A 128 -11.62 -6.87 16.13
N GLY A 129 -11.81 -8.14 16.42
CA GLY A 129 -11.61 -8.69 17.75
C GLY A 129 -11.73 -10.21 17.83
N THR A 130 -11.78 -10.75 19.04
CA THR A 130 -11.83 -12.21 19.29
C THR A 130 -13.18 -12.87 18.96
N GLY A 131 -14.21 -12.07 18.70
CA GLY A 131 -15.57 -12.55 18.49
C GLY A 131 -16.29 -12.95 19.79
N ARG A 132 -15.70 -12.68 20.96
CA ARG A 132 -16.26 -12.99 22.28
C ARG A 132 -16.88 -11.77 22.97
N ASP A 133 -16.71 -10.60 22.38
CA ASP A 133 -17.25 -9.37 22.95
C ASP A 133 -18.73 -9.22 22.59
N TYR A 134 -19.52 -8.81 23.55
CA TYR A 134 -20.95 -8.48 23.38
C TYR A 134 -21.21 -7.36 22.34
N ARG A 135 -20.15 -6.71 21.87
CA ARG A 135 -20.16 -5.60 20.90
C ARG A 135 -20.09 -6.06 19.43
N GLY A 136 -20.14 -7.36 19.16
CA GLY A 136 -20.18 -7.90 17.81
C GLY A 136 -18.83 -7.91 17.08
N ALA A 137 -17.72 -7.88 17.81
CA ALA A 137 -16.39 -7.98 17.21
C ALA A 137 -16.23 -9.29 16.40
N GLN A 138 -15.64 -9.19 15.22
CA GLN A 138 -15.44 -10.29 14.30
C GLN A 138 -13.97 -10.69 14.23
N ARG A 139 -13.74 -12.01 14.07
CA ARG A 139 -12.38 -12.55 13.93
C ARG A 139 -11.81 -12.31 12.54
N LEU A 140 -12.64 -12.45 11.51
CA LEU A 140 -12.25 -12.20 10.12
C LEU A 140 -12.82 -10.87 9.67
N VAL A 141 -11.94 -9.93 9.33
CA VAL A 141 -12.33 -8.59 8.95
C VAL A 141 -11.57 -8.15 7.71
N PRO A 142 -12.27 -7.84 6.62
CA PRO A 142 -11.68 -7.16 5.48
C PRO A 142 -11.44 -5.69 5.81
N TYR A 143 -10.42 -5.12 5.15
CA TYR A 143 -10.04 -3.72 5.31
C TYR A 143 -9.55 -3.12 4.00
N ILE A 144 -9.61 -1.80 3.92
CA ILE A 144 -8.92 -1.01 2.91
C ILE A 144 -7.73 -0.31 3.55
N LEU A 145 -6.72 -0.04 2.77
CA LEU A 145 -5.53 0.68 3.22
C LEU A 145 -5.10 1.74 2.22
N GLY A 146 -4.51 2.81 2.76
CA GLY A 146 -3.90 3.87 1.97
C GLY A 146 -2.93 4.66 2.82
N GLY A 147 -1.90 5.22 2.20
CA GLY A 147 -0.88 5.94 2.95
C GLY A 147 0.21 6.54 2.08
N LEU A 148 1.37 6.71 2.69
CA LEU A 148 2.58 7.23 2.07
C LEU A 148 3.75 6.31 2.38
N GLY A 149 4.68 6.23 1.45
CA GLY A 149 5.88 5.43 1.62
C GLY A 149 7.08 5.98 0.88
N ALA A 150 8.20 5.32 1.09
CA ALA A 150 9.44 5.56 0.38
C ALA A 150 9.97 4.23 -0.15
N THR A 151 10.45 4.25 -1.38
CA THR A 151 10.99 3.08 -2.08
C THR A 151 12.43 3.36 -2.48
N TYR A 152 13.29 2.41 -2.19
CA TYR A 152 14.67 2.39 -2.64
C TYR A 152 14.88 1.17 -3.55
N VAL A 153 15.32 1.42 -4.78
CA VAL A 153 15.67 0.39 -5.75
C VAL A 153 17.16 0.43 -6.01
N LYS A 154 17.80 -0.71 -5.82
CA LYS A 154 19.21 -0.92 -6.19
C LYS A 154 19.26 -1.49 -7.59
N GLY A 155 19.51 -0.63 -8.57
CA GLY A 155 19.73 -0.99 -9.97
C GLY A 155 21.18 -1.37 -10.25
N ASN A 156 21.44 -1.87 -11.46
CA ASN A 156 22.80 -2.25 -11.91
C ASN A 156 23.67 -1.02 -12.17
N GLU A 157 23.09 0.03 -12.74
CA GLU A 157 23.82 1.25 -13.12
C GLU A 157 23.53 2.42 -12.16
N LYS A 158 22.32 2.54 -11.68
CA LYS A 158 21.86 3.64 -10.83
C LYS A 158 20.96 3.13 -9.72
N ASN A 159 21.12 3.72 -8.54
CA ASN A 159 20.18 3.52 -7.42
C ASN A 159 19.11 4.60 -7.48
N VAL A 160 17.87 4.21 -7.25
CA VAL A 160 16.70 5.11 -7.28
C VAL A 160 16.07 5.17 -5.90
N PHE A 161 15.86 6.39 -5.41
CA PHE A 161 15.08 6.63 -4.19
C PHE A 161 13.89 7.51 -4.54
N THR A 162 12.69 7.07 -4.19
CA THR A 162 11.46 7.76 -4.54
C THR A 162 10.40 7.62 -3.46
N ALA A 163 9.47 8.56 -3.40
CA ALA A 163 8.25 8.39 -2.63
C ALA A 163 7.24 7.53 -3.39
N ASN A 164 6.37 6.84 -2.65
CA ASN A 164 5.26 6.09 -3.21
C ASN A 164 3.96 6.34 -2.43
N VAL A 165 2.84 6.06 -3.08
CA VAL A 165 1.50 6.08 -2.50
C VAL A 165 0.95 4.65 -2.53
N PRO A 166 0.98 3.93 -1.41
CA PRO A 166 0.38 2.61 -1.31
C PRO A 166 -1.13 2.71 -1.17
N LEU A 167 -1.87 1.97 -2.00
CA LEU A 167 -3.31 1.76 -1.91
C LEU A 167 -3.60 0.27 -2.01
N GLY A 168 -4.53 -0.23 -1.21
CA GLY A 168 -4.82 -1.66 -1.26
C GLY A 168 -5.99 -2.11 -0.42
N ILE A 169 -6.16 -3.41 -0.46
CA ILE A 169 -7.18 -4.14 0.29
C ILE A 169 -6.53 -5.32 1.03
N GLY A 170 -7.18 -5.76 2.07
CA GLY A 170 -6.72 -6.94 2.79
C GLY A 170 -7.78 -7.55 3.68
N ALA A 171 -7.40 -8.61 4.37
CA ALA A 171 -8.20 -9.24 5.39
C ALA A 171 -7.32 -9.61 6.59
N LYS A 172 -7.87 -9.46 7.78
CA LYS A 172 -7.25 -9.84 9.05
C LYS A 172 -8.05 -10.97 9.68
N TYR A 173 -7.35 -11.94 10.20
CA TYR A 173 -7.97 -13.04 10.96
C TYR A 173 -7.31 -13.16 12.34
N LYS A 174 -8.11 -13.07 13.40
CA LYS A 174 -7.66 -13.23 14.78
C LYS A 174 -7.72 -14.69 15.17
N VAL A 175 -6.55 -15.34 15.19
CA VAL A 175 -6.41 -16.76 15.54
C VAL A 175 -6.75 -16.96 17.01
N ASN A 176 -6.14 -16.15 17.87
CA ASN A 176 -6.42 -16.09 19.30
C ASN A 176 -6.30 -14.65 19.81
N GLU A 177 -6.31 -14.44 21.13
CA GLU A 177 -6.25 -13.09 21.71
C GLU A 177 -5.04 -12.27 21.27
N ARG A 178 -3.90 -12.93 20.98
CA ARG A 178 -2.63 -12.26 20.67
C ARG A 178 -2.09 -12.53 19.28
N LEU A 179 -2.49 -13.64 18.65
CA LEU A 179 -1.97 -14.04 17.35
C LEU A 179 -2.96 -13.68 16.24
N ASN A 180 -2.45 -12.98 15.23
CA ASN A 180 -3.24 -12.55 14.09
C ASN A 180 -2.57 -13.00 12.78
N LEU A 181 -3.39 -13.33 11.80
CA LEU A 181 -2.99 -13.54 10.42
C LEU A 181 -3.50 -12.36 9.58
N GLY A 182 -2.71 -11.92 8.62
CA GLY A 182 -3.09 -10.90 7.67
C GLY A 182 -2.81 -11.33 6.25
N LEU A 183 -3.69 -10.99 5.34
CA LEU A 183 -3.49 -11.04 3.90
C LEU A 183 -3.68 -9.62 3.36
N ALA A 184 -2.75 -9.14 2.56
CA ALA A 184 -2.84 -7.82 1.94
C ALA A 184 -2.44 -7.89 0.47
N CYS A 185 -3.16 -7.16 -0.35
CA CYS A 185 -2.82 -6.86 -1.74
C CYS A 185 -2.69 -5.34 -1.84
N THR A 186 -1.51 -4.85 -2.17
CA THR A 186 -1.19 -3.42 -2.17
C THR A 186 -0.55 -3.02 -3.49
N PHE A 187 -1.06 -1.97 -4.10
CA PHE A 187 -0.47 -1.29 -5.26
C PHE A 187 0.30 -0.07 -4.75
N HIS A 188 1.53 0.07 -5.19
CA HIS A 188 2.42 1.16 -4.84
C HIS A 188 2.64 2.04 -6.07
N PHE A 189 2.04 3.22 -6.07
CA PHE A 189 2.21 4.21 -7.12
C PHE A 189 3.46 5.02 -6.82
N SER A 190 4.55 4.75 -7.56
CA SER A 190 5.80 5.50 -7.43
C SER A 190 5.68 6.89 -8.04
N LEU A 191 6.39 7.86 -7.48
CA LEU A 191 6.52 9.19 -8.08
C LEU A 191 7.70 9.28 -9.07
N SER A 192 8.42 8.18 -9.29
CA SER A 192 9.54 8.07 -10.22
C SER A 192 9.20 7.11 -11.36
N ASP A 193 9.79 7.41 -12.51
CA ASP A 193 9.71 6.66 -13.76
C ASP A 193 11.03 5.92 -14.04
N GLU A 194 11.83 5.68 -13.04
CA GLU A 194 13.16 5.08 -13.19
C GLU A 194 13.34 3.81 -12.35
N LEU A 195 12.24 3.15 -11.91
CA LEU A 195 12.36 1.93 -11.08
C LEU A 195 12.96 0.75 -11.85
N ASP A 196 12.73 0.72 -13.15
CA ASP A 196 13.29 -0.27 -14.09
C ASP A 196 14.70 0.08 -14.58
N GLY A 197 15.20 1.29 -14.26
CA GLY A 197 16.50 1.80 -14.66
C GLY A 197 16.50 2.55 -15.98
N VAL A 198 15.37 2.67 -16.66
CA VAL A 198 15.21 3.42 -17.92
C VAL A 198 14.34 4.65 -17.64
N LYS A 199 14.74 5.80 -18.16
CA LYS A 199 13.92 7.00 -18.10
C LYS A 199 13.12 7.10 -19.39
N ASP A 200 11.80 7.23 -19.28
CA ASP A 200 10.92 7.38 -20.43
C ASP A 200 11.40 8.49 -21.36
N PRO A 201 11.77 8.19 -22.62
CA PRO A 201 12.01 9.24 -23.61
C PRO A 201 10.66 9.87 -24.00
N TYR A 202 10.66 11.17 -24.19
CA TYR A 202 9.53 11.98 -24.61
C TYR A 202 8.82 11.43 -25.82
N TRP A 203 7.97 10.63 -25.97
CA TRP A 203 7.23 10.12 -27.15
C TRP A 203 6.92 8.63 -27.10
N VAL A 204 7.30 7.92 -26.05
CA VAL A 204 6.96 6.51 -25.92
C VAL A 204 5.69 6.35 -25.10
N LYS A 205 4.84 5.45 -25.53
CA LYS A 205 3.60 5.13 -24.84
C LYS A 205 3.90 4.17 -23.70
N SER A 206 3.83 4.65 -22.47
CA SER A 206 3.93 3.81 -21.29
C SER A 206 2.81 2.78 -21.25
N SER A 207 3.11 1.54 -20.94
CA SER A 207 2.15 0.45 -20.73
C SER A 207 1.65 0.36 -19.27
N GLY A 208 2.20 1.18 -18.36
CA GLY A 208 1.84 1.22 -16.95
C GLY A 208 0.41 1.69 -16.66
N ILE A 209 -0.07 1.41 -15.45
CA ILE A 209 -1.41 1.81 -14.98
C ILE A 209 -1.53 3.34 -14.92
N VAL A 210 -0.45 4.03 -14.58
CA VAL A 210 -0.36 5.50 -14.55
C VAL A 210 0.67 5.93 -15.60
N LYS A 211 0.25 6.80 -16.50
CA LYS A 211 1.12 7.31 -17.56
C LYS A 211 2.33 8.01 -16.97
N ASN A 212 3.54 7.64 -17.40
CA ASN A 212 4.82 8.17 -16.95
C ASN A 212 5.09 7.99 -15.43
N SER A 213 4.71 6.84 -14.84
CA SER A 213 5.11 6.49 -13.49
C SER A 213 5.14 4.98 -13.35
N ASP A 214 6.25 4.47 -12.88
CA ASP A 214 6.37 3.07 -12.53
C ASP A 214 5.55 2.73 -11.30
N CYS A 215 4.94 1.56 -11.33
CA CYS A 215 4.19 1.01 -10.21
C CYS A 215 4.76 -0.36 -9.83
N TYR A 216 4.47 -0.81 -8.64
CA TYR A 216 4.66 -2.20 -8.26
C TYR A 216 3.53 -2.65 -7.33
N SER A 217 3.21 -3.93 -7.39
CA SER A 217 2.23 -4.53 -6.51
C SER A 217 2.87 -5.52 -5.55
N THR A 218 2.24 -5.70 -4.39
CA THR A 218 2.64 -6.68 -3.39
C THR A 218 1.46 -7.49 -2.93
N ILE A 219 1.63 -8.81 -2.86
CA ILE A 219 0.68 -9.72 -2.21
C ILE A 219 1.42 -10.39 -1.06
N ALA A 220 0.97 -10.16 0.16
CA ALA A 220 1.68 -10.60 1.36
C ALA A 220 0.75 -11.30 2.35
N VAL A 221 1.24 -12.39 2.93
CA VAL A 221 0.67 -13.03 4.11
C VAL A 221 1.55 -12.69 5.29
N SER A 222 0.97 -12.27 6.40
CA SER A 222 1.70 -11.85 7.61
C SER A 222 1.15 -12.52 8.85
N VAL A 223 2.03 -12.72 9.82
CA VAL A 223 1.70 -13.16 11.18
C VAL A 223 2.11 -12.05 12.12
N THR A 224 1.17 -11.56 12.95
CA THR A 224 1.45 -10.53 13.94
C THR A 224 1.07 -10.98 15.33
N TYR A 225 1.84 -10.50 16.31
CA TYR A 225 1.61 -10.72 17.72
C TYR A 225 1.16 -9.42 18.38
N SER A 226 0.01 -9.48 19.06
CA SER A 226 -0.59 -8.34 19.76
C SER A 226 -0.05 -8.24 21.19
N PHE A 227 0.38 -7.05 21.55
CA PHE A 227 0.88 -6.73 22.89
C PHE A 227 0.36 -5.36 23.35
N SER A 228 0.71 -4.92 24.56
CA SER A 228 0.15 -3.71 25.16
C SER A 228 -1.36 -3.82 25.38
N ALA A 229 -1.74 -4.77 26.25
CA ALA A 229 -3.14 -4.93 26.66
C ALA A 229 -3.65 -3.66 27.36
N LYS A 230 -4.83 -3.20 26.99
CA LYS A 230 -5.51 -2.15 27.75
C LYS A 230 -6.11 -2.75 29.02
N CYS A 231 -5.92 -2.08 30.15
CA CYS A 231 -6.48 -2.50 31.42
C CYS A 231 -8.01 -2.44 31.37
N LYS A 232 -8.68 -3.59 31.50
CA LYS A 232 -10.15 -3.67 31.50
C LYS A 232 -10.80 -3.04 32.74
N THR A 233 -10.05 -2.83 33.81
CA THR A 233 -10.53 -2.37 35.12
C THR A 233 -10.12 -0.93 35.48
N CYS A 234 -9.26 -0.31 34.68
CA CYS A 234 -8.82 1.07 34.93
C CYS A 234 -9.77 2.06 34.24
N ASN A 235 -11.01 2.09 34.66
CA ASN A 235 -11.95 3.11 34.27
C ASN A 235 -11.83 4.28 35.26
N LYS A 236 -10.70 4.99 35.22
CA LYS A 236 -10.58 6.32 35.82
C LYS A 236 -10.28 7.27 34.69
N GLU A 237 -11.36 7.86 34.18
CA GLU A 237 -11.31 9.16 33.56
C GLU A 237 -11.09 10.16 34.72
N GLU A 238 -9.95 10.82 34.73
CA GLU A 238 -9.75 12.12 35.35
C GLU A 238 -9.83 13.18 34.26
#